data_52d65c6316d3afce02cb2099a2249dfb
#
_entry.id   52d65c6316d3afce02cb2099a2249dfb
#
_cell.length_a   1.000
_cell.length_b   1.000
_cell.length_c   1.000
_cell.angle_alpha   90.00
_cell.angle_beta   90.00
_cell.angle_gamma   90.00
#
_symmetry.space_group_name_H-M   'P 1'
#
loop_
_entity.id
_entity.type
_entity.pdbx_description
1 polymer ?
#
loop_
_entity_poly.entity_id
_entity_poly.type
_entity_poly.pdbx_seq_one_letter_code
_entity_poly.pdbx_strand_id
1 'polypeptide(L)'
;MALELTSSFEVVDRRFRRLALPYIHVEKLYTGCRWAEGPAWFAAGRYLVWSDIPNDRMLRWDETDGSVSVFRQPSMNSNGHTVDLQGRLVSCEHLSRCVSRTEFDGQRTVLADRYDGRRLNSPNDVVVRSDRSVWFTDPSYGIDSDYEGDASPSEIGANNVYRIDPANGRVTIVASDFVQPNGLAFSPDESLLYVADTGVTHKRDGPHHVRRFRVAADGCSVSGGEVFAVCPVGVYDGFRIDVHGNLWLSAGDGVHCNASDGSLLGKILIPESVANVCFGGPKLNRLFICGTTSLYSVFLNTRAPPRA
;
A
#
# COMPACT_ATOMS: atom_id res chain seq x y z
N MET A 1 29.50 16.61 -16.77
CA MET A 1 29.68 15.29 -16.14
C MET A 1 28.37 14.98 -15.43
N ALA A 2 27.66 13.90 -15.78
CA ALA A 2 26.45 13.51 -15.05
C ALA A 2 26.90 13.00 -13.66
N LEU A 3 26.27 13.51 -12.61
CA LEU A 3 26.53 13.06 -11.24
C LEU A 3 26.06 11.60 -11.12
N GLU A 4 26.89 10.76 -10.55
CA GLU A 4 26.56 9.35 -10.30
C GLU A 4 25.60 9.23 -9.11
N LEU A 5 24.65 8.29 -9.22
CA LEU A 5 23.76 7.92 -8.11
C LEU A 5 24.56 7.09 -7.10
N THR A 6 24.10 7.11 -5.84
CA THR A 6 24.70 6.29 -4.78
C THR A 6 24.42 4.80 -5.00
N SER A 7 25.11 3.92 -4.27
CA SER A 7 24.92 2.46 -4.32
C SER A 7 23.53 2.00 -3.86
N SER A 8 22.71 2.89 -3.31
CA SER A 8 21.32 2.60 -2.98
C SER A 8 20.39 2.50 -4.22
N PHE A 9 20.88 2.88 -5.41
CA PHE A 9 20.10 2.91 -6.63
C PHE A 9 20.70 2.03 -7.72
N GLU A 10 19.84 1.25 -8.37
CA GLU A 10 20.14 0.52 -9.61
C GLU A 10 19.41 1.20 -10.78
N VAL A 11 20.16 1.63 -11.79
CA VAL A 11 19.59 2.26 -13.01
C VAL A 11 19.47 1.21 -14.08
N VAL A 12 18.23 0.89 -14.47
CA VAL A 12 17.91 -0.02 -15.58
C VAL A 12 17.71 0.78 -16.87
N ASP A 13 16.94 1.88 -16.79
CA ASP A 13 16.70 2.81 -17.89
C ASP A 13 17.20 4.22 -17.49
N ARG A 14 17.79 4.94 -18.44
CA ARG A 14 18.31 6.32 -18.23
C ARG A 14 17.25 7.30 -17.71
N ARG A 15 15.96 7.04 -17.94
CA ARG A 15 14.84 7.83 -17.43
C ARG A 15 14.84 7.88 -15.90
N PHE A 16 15.28 6.80 -15.23
CA PHE A 16 15.33 6.73 -13.77
C PHE A 16 16.23 7.81 -13.14
N ARG A 17 17.32 8.21 -13.84
CA ARG A 17 18.24 9.25 -13.35
C ARG A 17 17.56 10.61 -13.13
N ARG A 18 16.39 10.84 -13.70
CA ARG A 18 15.62 12.07 -13.47
C ARG A 18 14.75 12.01 -12.23
N LEU A 19 14.47 10.80 -11.73
CA LEU A 19 13.62 10.53 -10.57
C LEU A 19 14.44 10.39 -9.28
N ALA A 20 15.68 9.94 -9.39
CA ALA A 20 16.60 9.80 -8.26
C ALA A 20 17.42 11.09 -8.09
N LEU A 21 17.79 11.36 -6.82
CA LEU A 21 18.68 12.48 -6.49
C LEU A 21 20.10 11.95 -6.29
N PRO A 22 21.13 12.54 -6.96
CA PRO A 22 22.53 12.24 -6.64
C PRO A 22 22.82 12.62 -5.19
N TYR A 23 23.78 11.93 -4.56
CA TYR A 23 24.20 12.11 -3.16
C TYR A 23 23.20 11.68 -2.08
N ILE A 24 21.98 11.29 -2.42
CA ILE A 24 21.00 10.83 -1.45
C ILE A 24 21.20 9.34 -1.20
N HIS A 25 21.17 8.95 0.06
CA HIS A 25 21.17 7.58 0.51
C HIS A 25 19.84 7.20 1.12
N VAL A 26 19.57 5.91 1.16
CA VAL A 26 18.46 5.37 1.95
C VAL A 26 18.81 5.51 3.42
N GLU A 27 17.89 6.09 4.18
CA GLU A 27 17.98 6.23 5.64
C GLU A 27 17.16 5.14 6.31
N LYS A 28 17.70 4.47 7.32
CA LYS A 28 16.93 3.61 8.21
C LYS A 28 16.42 4.45 9.37
N LEU A 29 15.12 4.61 9.47
CA LEU A 29 14.46 5.42 10.49
C LEU A 29 14.14 4.63 11.76
N TYR A 30 13.82 3.34 11.62
CA TYR A 30 13.45 2.47 12.72
C TYR A 30 13.74 1.01 12.40
N THR A 31 13.96 0.20 13.42
CA THR A 31 14.00 -1.27 13.36
C THR A 31 13.38 -1.85 14.63
N GLY A 32 12.84 -3.07 14.56
CA GLY A 32 12.21 -3.76 15.68
C GLY A 32 10.74 -4.14 15.44
N CYS A 33 10.30 -4.12 14.17
CA CYS A 33 9.06 -4.77 13.77
C CYS A 33 9.27 -6.28 13.55
N ARG A 34 8.18 -7.02 13.50
CA ARG A 34 8.13 -8.39 12.97
C ARG A 34 7.74 -8.40 11.51
N TRP A 35 6.79 -7.53 11.13
CA TRP A 35 6.38 -7.28 9.76
C TRP A 35 5.83 -5.85 9.65
N ALA A 36 6.66 -4.94 9.13
CA ALA A 36 6.28 -3.54 8.94
C ALA A 36 5.46 -3.37 7.66
N GLU A 37 4.28 -2.74 7.77
CA GLU A 37 3.32 -2.60 6.69
C GLU A 37 2.54 -1.29 6.73
N GLY A 38 1.81 -1.00 5.65
CA GLY A 38 0.76 -0.01 5.56
C GLY A 38 1.16 1.42 5.93
N PRO A 39 2.25 1.99 5.41
CA PRO A 39 2.65 3.33 5.79
C PRO A 39 1.66 4.39 5.29
N ALA A 40 1.27 5.32 6.15
CA ALA A 40 0.40 6.46 5.83
C ALA A 40 0.96 7.77 6.40
N TRP A 41 1.09 8.79 5.55
CA TRP A 41 1.63 10.09 5.92
C TRP A 41 0.55 11.10 6.30
N PHE A 42 0.68 11.71 7.45
CA PHE A 42 -0.17 12.79 7.95
C PHE A 42 0.53 14.14 7.75
N ALA A 43 0.17 14.84 6.66
CA ALA A 43 0.85 16.07 6.26
C ALA A 43 0.70 17.21 7.28
N ALA A 44 -0.49 17.38 7.86
CA ALA A 44 -0.75 18.43 8.85
C ALA A 44 0.02 18.24 10.16
N GLY A 45 0.18 16.97 10.60
CA GLY A 45 0.91 16.62 11.81
C GLY A 45 2.38 16.33 11.58
N ARG A 46 2.83 16.22 10.31
CA ARG A 46 4.21 15.87 9.92
C ARG A 46 4.70 14.57 10.55
N TYR A 47 3.86 13.53 10.49
CA TYR A 47 4.21 12.21 10.99
C TYR A 47 3.74 11.09 10.07
N LEU A 48 4.39 9.95 10.17
CA LEU A 48 4.04 8.70 9.51
C LEU A 48 3.45 7.74 10.54
N VAL A 49 2.38 7.02 10.15
CA VAL A 49 1.88 5.86 10.88
C VAL A 49 2.12 4.62 10.01
N TRP A 50 2.49 3.49 10.62
CA TRP A 50 2.57 2.20 9.95
C TRP A 50 2.23 1.07 10.90
N SER A 51 1.89 -0.09 10.35
CA SER A 51 1.61 -1.32 11.09
C SER A 51 2.87 -2.12 11.40
N ASP A 52 2.87 -2.78 12.53
CA ASP A 52 3.70 -3.93 12.87
C ASP A 52 2.74 -5.07 13.18
N ILE A 53 2.30 -5.77 12.11
CA ILE A 53 1.10 -6.63 12.11
C ILE A 53 1.17 -7.71 13.17
N PRO A 54 2.23 -8.58 13.24
CA PRO A 54 2.26 -9.68 14.21
C PRO A 54 2.43 -9.22 15.66
N ASN A 55 2.89 -8.00 15.88
CA ASN A 55 2.99 -7.41 17.23
C ASN A 55 1.71 -6.66 17.61
N ASP A 56 0.67 -6.71 16.78
CA ASP A 56 -0.64 -6.08 17.00
C ASP A 56 -0.54 -4.62 17.44
N ARG A 57 0.29 -3.86 16.72
CA ARG A 57 0.51 -2.43 16.99
C ARG A 57 0.66 -1.59 15.73
N MET A 58 0.24 -0.35 15.82
CA MET A 58 0.63 0.72 14.92
C MET A 58 1.73 1.54 15.57
N LEU A 59 2.72 1.94 14.79
CA LEU A 59 3.80 2.82 15.19
C LEU A 59 3.66 4.18 14.51
N ARG A 60 4.22 5.22 15.14
CA ARG A 60 4.28 6.58 14.62
C ARG A 60 5.72 7.06 14.63
N TRP A 61 6.21 7.53 13.48
CA TRP A 61 7.45 8.27 13.35
C TRP A 61 7.14 9.76 13.18
N ASP A 62 7.75 10.62 14.00
CA ASP A 62 7.58 12.07 13.96
C ASP A 62 8.73 12.71 13.18
N GLU A 63 8.39 13.49 12.14
CA GLU A 63 9.40 14.16 11.31
C GLU A 63 10.13 15.28 12.06
N THR A 64 9.54 15.84 13.09
CA THR A 64 10.09 17.01 13.77
C THR A 64 11.30 16.71 14.65
N ASP A 65 11.35 15.49 15.20
CA ASP A 65 12.43 15.07 16.11
C ASP A 65 13.00 13.67 15.80
N GLY A 66 12.40 12.95 14.83
CA GLY A 66 12.81 11.60 14.43
C GLY A 66 12.38 10.51 15.42
N SER A 67 11.60 10.83 16.44
CA SER A 67 11.17 9.86 17.45
C SER A 67 10.17 8.86 16.90
N VAL A 68 10.18 7.64 17.48
CA VAL A 68 9.18 6.61 17.21
C VAL A 68 8.43 6.27 18.48
N SER A 69 7.12 6.21 18.38
CA SER A 69 6.21 5.85 19.49
C SER A 69 5.14 4.87 19.03
N VAL A 70 4.49 4.22 19.98
CA VAL A 70 3.29 3.43 19.71
C VAL A 70 2.12 4.39 19.45
N PHE A 71 1.52 4.30 18.26
CA PHE A 71 0.33 5.07 17.91
C PHE A 71 -0.95 4.43 18.44
N ARG A 72 -1.05 3.08 18.30
CA ARG A 72 -2.18 2.28 18.81
C ARG A 72 -1.73 0.86 19.13
N GLN A 73 -2.22 0.34 20.25
CA GLN A 73 -2.08 -1.05 20.66
C GLN A 73 -3.20 -1.42 21.66
N PRO A 74 -4.01 -2.47 21.42
CA PRO A 74 -4.00 -3.34 20.23
C PRO A 74 -4.45 -2.59 18.97
N SER A 75 -3.94 -3.01 17.81
CA SER A 75 -4.29 -2.44 16.50
C SER A 75 -5.26 -3.30 15.70
N MET A 76 -5.69 -4.43 16.24
CA MET A 76 -6.49 -5.46 15.56
C MET A 76 -5.74 -6.10 14.37
N ASN A 77 -4.43 -6.33 14.54
CA ASN A 77 -3.53 -6.78 13.47
C ASN A 77 -3.75 -5.96 12.19
N SER A 78 -3.75 -4.64 12.35
CA SER A 78 -3.91 -3.74 11.20
C SER A 78 -2.82 -3.96 10.17
N ASN A 79 -3.14 -3.82 8.89
CA ASN A 79 -2.23 -3.94 7.76
C ASN A 79 -2.12 -2.62 7.02
N GLY A 80 -2.75 -2.47 5.86
CA GLY A 80 -2.68 -1.29 5.02
C GLY A 80 -3.43 -0.08 5.57
N HIS A 81 -2.89 1.10 5.32
CA HIS A 81 -3.51 2.36 5.72
C HIS A 81 -3.51 3.38 4.60
N THR A 82 -4.46 4.28 4.69
CA THR A 82 -4.46 5.54 3.94
C THR A 82 -5.03 6.67 4.80
N VAL A 83 -4.84 7.91 4.37
CA VAL A 83 -5.48 9.08 4.99
C VAL A 83 -6.61 9.52 4.06
N ASP A 84 -7.81 9.72 4.58
CA ASP A 84 -8.93 10.21 3.77
C ASP A 84 -8.79 11.71 3.43
N LEU A 85 -9.71 12.22 2.60
CA LEU A 85 -9.68 13.63 2.17
C LEU A 85 -9.91 14.64 3.30
N GLN A 86 -10.36 14.19 4.46
CA GLN A 86 -10.52 14.99 5.67
C GLN A 86 -9.35 14.87 6.64
N GLY A 87 -8.36 14.04 6.34
CA GLY A 87 -7.18 13.83 7.18
C GLY A 87 -7.34 12.75 8.24
N ARG A 88 -8.35 11.86 8.15
CA ARG A 88 -8.57 10.75 9.07
C ARG A 88 -7.88 9.48 8.57
N LEU A 89 -7.41 8.66 9.50
CA LEU A 89 -6.81 7.37 9.20
C LEU A 89 -7.89 6.35 8.80
N VAL A 90 -7.74 5.74 7.63
CA VAL A 90 -8.51 4.56 7.20
C VAL A 90 -7.57 3.36 7.22
N SER A 91 -8.01 2.26 7.83
CA SER A 91 -7.19 1.08 8.11
C SER A 91 -7.88 -0.19 7.67
N CYS A 92 -7.11 -1.11 7.10
CA CYS A 92 -7.48 -2.52 6.97
C CYS A 92 -7.04 -3.26 8.23
N GLU A 93 -7.91 -4.08 8.79
CA GLU A 93 -7.66 -4.81 10.04
C GLU A 93 -7.92 -6.30 9.84
N HIS A 94 -6.90 -7.12 10.02
CA HIS A 94 -6.99 -8.57 9.82
C HIS A 94 -7.82 -9.23 10.91
N LEU A 95 -7.49 -8.99 12.18
CA LEU A 95 -8.17 -9.65 13.32
C LEU A 95 -9.65 -9.31 13.40
N SER A 96 -10.01 -8.05 13.20
CA SER A 96 -11.41 -7.63 13.19
C SER A 96 -12.11 -7.88 11.86
N ARG A 97 -11.37 -8.27 10.80
CA ARG A 97 -11.86 -8.58 9.46
C ARG A 97 -12.68 -7.42 8.88
N CYS A 98 -12.14 -6.22 8.94
CA CYS A 98 -12.88 -5.03 8.54
C CYS A 98 -11.97 -3.92 7.98
N VAL A 99 -12.61 -2.97 7.30
CA VAL A 99 -12.05 -1.65 7.02
C VAL A 99 -12.62 -0.68 8.05
N SER A 100 -11.76 0.04 8.75
CA SER A 100 -12.14 0.99 9.80
C SER A 100 -11.62 2.39 9.50
N ARG A 101 -12.20 3.39 10.16
CA ARG A 101 -11.72 4.77 10.14
C ARG A 101 -11.57 5.27 11.57
N THR A 102 -10.43 5.92 11.85
CA THR A 102 -10.20 6.61 13.10
C THR A 102 -10.69 8.04 12.97
N GLU A 103 -11.69 8.41 13.77
CA GLU A 103 -12.27 9.75 13.80
C GLU A 103 -11.34 10.74 14.53
N PHE A 104 -11.59 12.04 14.46
CA PHE A 104 -10.78 13.06 15.09
C PHE A 104 -10.79 13.01 16.63
N ASP A 105 -11.83 12.43 17.22
CA ASP A 105 -11.91 12.17 18.67
C ASP A 105 -11.22 10.88 19.11
N GLY A 106 -10.59 10.16 18.16
CA GLY A 106 -9.93 8.88 18.38
C GLY A 106 -10.85 7.66 18.35
N GLN A 107 -12.16 7.82 18.19
CA GLN A 107 -13.08 6.70 18.05
C GLN A 107 -12.82 5.95 16.74
N ARG A 108 -13.08 4.66 16.77
CA ARG A 108 -12.98 3.76 15.61
C ARG A 108 -14.36 3.49 15.04
N THR A 109 -14.58 3.90 13.78
CA THR A 109 -15.79 3.63 13.01
C THR A 109 -15.52 2.51 12.02
N VAL A 110 -16.30 1.42 12.05
CA VAL A 110 -16.24 0.36 11.04
C VAL A 110 -16.94 0.87 9.78
N LEU A 111 -16.22 0.86 8.65
CA LEU A 111 -16.74 1.25 7.34
C LEU A 111 -17.33 0.05 6.59
N ALA A 112 -16.68 -1.13 6.71
CA ALA A 112 -17.14 -2.39 6.15
C ALA A 112 -16.53 -3.56 6.92
N ASP A 113 -17.35 -4.55 7.27
CA ASP A 113 -16.94 -5.84 7.87
C ASP A 113 -17.60 -7.03 7.15
N ARG A 114 -18.54 -6.77 6.25
CA ARG A 114 -19.32 -7.78 5.54
C ARG A 114 -19.59 -7.41 4.08
N TYR A 115 -19.74 -8.45 3.29
CA TYR A 115 -20.30 -8.37 1.93
C TYR A 115 -21.39 -9.44 1.80
N ASP A 116 -22.59 -9.02 1.38
CA ASP A 116 -23.78 -9.90 1.23
C ASP A 116 -24.06 -10.76 2.49
N GLY A 117 -23.97 -10.15 3.66
CA GLY A 117 -24.19 -10.77 4.97
C GLY A 117 -23.05 -11.63 5.50
N ARG A 118 -22.01 -11.94 4.70
CA ARG A 118 -20.83 -12.75 5.05
C ARG A 118 -19.68 -11.87 5.50
N ARG A 119 -18.93 -12.30 6.51
CA ARG A 119 -17.75 -11.57 6.96
C ARG A 119 -16.69 -11.51 5.84
N LEU A 120 -16.04 -10.37 5.73
CA LEU A 120 -14.85 -10.21 4.89
C LEU A 120 -13.75 -11.21 5.31
N ASN A 121 -12.80 -11.48 4.42
CA ASN A 121 -11.67 -12.35 4.77
C ASN A 121 -10.72 -11.64 5.76
N SER A 122 -9.82 -10.84 5.24
CA SER A 122 -8.89 -10.02 6.01
C SER A 122 -8.46 -8.83 5.14
N PRO A 123 -9.22 -7.71 5.15
CA PRO A 123 -8.86 -6.54 4.37
C PRO A 123 -7.39 -6.19 4.52
N ASN A 124 -6.70 -5.96 3.37
CA ASN A 124 -5.24 -5.87 3.34
C ASN A 124 -4.74 -4.46 3.02
N ASP A 125 -4.98 -3.91 1.83
CA ASP A 125 -4.59 -2.53 1.50
C ASP A 125 -5.81 -1.70 1.07
N VAL A 126 -5.70 -0.37 1.19
CA VAL A 126 -6.83 0.55 1.05
C VAL A 126 -6.41 1.87 0.42
N VAL A 127 -7.27 2.41 -0.46
CA VAL A 127 -7.14 3.74 -1.02
C VAL A 127 -8.48 4.49 -0.96
N VAL A 128 -8.42 5.80 -0.86
CA VAL A 128 -9.59 6.69 -0.92
C VAL A 128 -9.50 7.51 -2.20
N ARG A 129 -10.54 7.44 -3.02
CA ARG A 129 -10.69 8.15 -4.28
C ARG A 129 -11.21 9.59 -4.04
N SER A 130 -11.05 10.48 -5.02
CA SER A 130 -11.49 11.89 -4.96
C SER A 130 -13.00 12.05 -4.74
N ASP A 131 -13.82 11.06 -5.16
CA ASP A 131 -15.26 11.00 -4.86
C ASP A 131 -15.58 10.51 -3.42
N ARG A 132 -14.56 10.30 -2.57
CA ARG A 132 -14.61 9.77 -1.21
C ARG A 132 -14.96 8.30 -1.09
N SER A 133 -15.11 7.56 -2.21
CA SER A 133 -15.25 6.12 -2.14
C SER A 133 -13.97 5.47 -1.60
N VAL A 134 -14.14 4.41 -0.81
CA VAL A 134 -13.02 3.65 -0.24
C VAL A 134 -12.90 2.34 -1.00
N TRP A 135 -11.70 2.06 -1.52
CA TRP A 135 -11.42 0.85 -2.27
C TRP A 135 -10.40 0.02 -1.51
N PHE A 136 -10.63 -1.28 -1.39
CA PHE A 136 -9.76 -2.15 -0.61
C PHE A 136 -9.69 -3.56 -1.19
N THR A 137 -8.61 -4.26 -0.87
CA THR A 137 -8.38 -5.66 -1.20
C THR A 137 -8.68 -6.54 0.00
N ASP A 138 -9.19 -7.76 -0.25
CA ASP A 138 -9.62 -8.69 0.80
C ASP A 138 -9.08 -10.11 0.54
N PRO A 139 -7.76 -10.31 0.62
CA PRO A 139 -7.13 -11.63 0.56
C PRO A 139 -7.33 -12.41 1.88
N SER A 140 -6.78 -13.62 1.94
CA SER A 140 -6.96 -14.50 3.11
C SER A 140 -5.87 -14.40 4.18
N TYR A 141 -4.81 -13.62 4.01
CA TYR A 141 -3.63 -13.62 4.89
C TYR A 141 -3.94 -13.61 6.38
N GLY A 142 -4.85 -12.73 6.83
CA GLY A 142 -5.20 -12.59 8.24
C GLY A 142 -6.13 -13.68 8.78
N ILE A 143 -6.61 -14.60 7.94
CA ILE A 143 -7.40 -15.77 8.34
C ILE A 143 -6.69 -17.10 8.05
N ASP A 144 -5.50 -17.07 7.47
CA ASP A 144 -4.73 -18.28 7.17
C ASP A 144 -3.99 -18.83 8.39
N SER A 145 -3.65 -17.97 9.35
CA SER A 145 -2.93 -18.34 10.57
C SER A 145 -3.14 -17.33 11.70
N ASP A 146 -2.73 -17.70 12.92
CA ASP A 146 -2.77 -16.84 14.11
C ASP A 146 -1.57 -15.86 14.18
N TYR A 147 -0.77 -15.78 13.13
CA TYR A 147 0.42 -14.90 13.12
C TYR A 147 0.09 -13.44 12.80
N GLU A 148 -0.84 -13.22 11.86
CA GLU A 148 -1.26 -11.88 11.40
C GLU A 148 -2.74 -11.60 11.64
N GLY A 149 -3.44 -12.49 12.35
CA GLY A 149 -4.87 -12.38 12.61
C GLY A 149 -5.37 -13.54 13.42
N ASP A 150 -6.47 -14.16 13.00
CA ASP A 150 -7.12 -15.30 13.67
C ASP A 150 -7.55 -16.33 12.62
N ALA A 151 -6.93 -17.52 12.67
CA ALA A 151 -7.15 -18.60 11.71
C ALA A 151 -8.63 -19.00 11.65
N SER A 152 -9.24 -18.83 10.49
CA SER A 152 -10.66 -19.12 10.32
C SER A 152 -11.01 -19.40 8.84
N PRO A 153 -12.07 -20.17 8.56
CA PRO A 153 -12.50 -20.37 7.19
C PRO A 153 -13.04 -19.08 6.57
N SER A 154 -12.79 -18.88 5.26
CA SER A 154 -13.42 -17.83 4.50
C SER A 154 -14.93 -18.05 4.40
N GLU A 155 -15.73 -17.08 4.81
CA GLU A 155 -17.19 -17.12 4.62
C GLU A 155 -17.58 -16.76 3.17
N ILE A 156 -16.76 -15.93 2.50
CA ILE A 156 -16.97 -15.46 1.11
C ILE A 156 -16.56 -16.54 0.11
N GLY A 157 -15.47 -17.27 0.39
CA GLY A 157 -14.93 -18.31 -0.49
C GLY A 157 -14.24 -17.77 -1.73
N ALA A 158 -13.88 -16.49 -1.76
CA ALA A 158 -13.15 -15.82 -2.82
C ALA A 158 -12.37 -14.63 -2.29
N ASN A 159 -11.31 -14.22 -3.00
CA ASN A 159 -10.50 -13.06 -2.66
C ASN A 159 -10.81 -11.94 -3.67
N ASN A 160 -11.36 -10.84 -3.19
CA ASN A 160 -11.93 -9.81 -4.04
C ASN A 160 -11.31 -8.44 -3.79
N VAL A 161 -11.54 -7.55 -4.73
CA VAL A 161 -11.36 -6.10 -4.58
C VAL A 161 -12.73 -5.46 -4.43
N TYR A 162 -12.90 -4.62 -3.42
CA TYR A 162 -14.17 -4.02 -3.07
C TYR A 162 -14.13 -2.49 -3.14
N ARG A 163 -15.31 -1.90 -3.29
CA ARG A 163 -15.59 -0.48 -3.17
C ARG A 163 -16.68 -0.24 -2.14
N ILE A 164 -16.48 0.71 -1.24
CA ILE A 164 -17.47 1.23 -0.30
C ILE A 164 -18.02 2.53 -0.88
N ASP A 165 -19.33 2.62 -1.04
CA ASP A 165 -20.00 3.82 -1.51
C ASP A 165 -20.04 4.88 -0.41
N PRO A 166 -19.58 6.13 -0.67
CA PRO A 166 -19.51 7.17 0.35
C PRO A 166 -20.87 7.71 0.80
N ALA A 167 -21.92 7.52 0.00
CA ALA A 167 -23.24 8.07 0.30
C ALA A 167 -24.07 7.16 1.23
N ASN A 168 -23.89 5.85 1.13
CA ASN A 168 -24.76 4.88 1.82
C ASN A 168 -23.99 3.71 2.49
N GLY A 169 -22.67 3.67 2.37
CA GLY A 169 -21.83 2.61 2.95
C GLY A 169 -21.94 1.25 2.23
N ARG A 170 -22.62 1.17 1.08
CA ARG A 170 -22.77 -0.08 0.35
C ARG A 170 -21.43 -0.60 -0.14
N VAL A 171 -21.15 -1.88 0.16
CA VAL A 171 -19.96 -2.60 -0.34
C VAL A 171 -20.32 -3.29 -1.65
N THR A 172 -19.49 -3.14 -2.67
CA THR A 172 -19.63 -3.78 -3.97
C THR A 172 -18.31 -4.41 -4.41
N ILE A 173 -18.35 -5.58 -5.06
CA ILE A 173 -17.18 -6.16 -5.71
C ILE A 173 -16.90 -5.37 -6.99
N VAL A 174 -15.63 -4.99 -7.19
CA VAL A 174 -15.17 -4.34 -8.41
C VAL A 174 -14.27 -5.25 -9.25
N ALA A 175 -13.59 -6.22 -8.62
CA ALA A 175 -12.87 -7.28 -9.32
C ALA A 175 -12.80 -8.53 -8.42
N SER A 176 -12.94 -9.74 -9.02
CA SER A 176 -13.14 -11.00 -8.29
C SER A 176 -12.29 -12.18 -8.80
N ASP A 177 -11.38 -11.95 -9.72
CA ASP A 177 -10.59 -12.99 -10.36
C ASP A 177 -9.11 -12.95 -9.93
N PHE A 178 -8.88 -12.71 -8.64
CA PHE A 178 -7.57 -12.70 -8.01
C PHE A 178 -7.32 -13.98 -7.21
N VAL A 179 -6.04 -14.34 -7.08
CA VAL A 179 -5.63 -15.38 -6.12
C VAL A 179 -5.39 -14.75 -4.75
N GLN A 180 -4.57 -13.70 -4.66
CA GLN A 180 -4.33 -12.92 -3.43
C GLN A 180 -4.18 -11.44 -3.80
N PRO A 181 -5.29 -10.69 -3.94
CA PRO A 181 -5.22 -9.26 -4.21
C PRO A 181 -4.59 -8.54 -3.03
N ASN A 182 -3.60 -7.68 -3.31
CA ASN A 182 -2.79 -7.05 -2.28
C ASN A 182 -2.78 -5.52 -2.47
N GLY A 183 -1.63 -4.89 -2.70
CA GLY A 183 -1.54 -3.46 -2.89
C GLY A 183 -2.43 -2.94 -4.02
N LEU A 184 -3.00 -1.74 -3.85
CA LEU A 184 -3.77 -1.08 -4.89
C LEU A 184 -3.50 0.43 -4.92
N ALA A 185 -3.59 1.02 -6.12
CA ALA A 185 -3.45 2.46 -6.31
C ALA A 185 -4.13 2.93 -7.61
N PHE A 186 -4.68 4.15 -7.58
CA PHE A 186 -5.16 4.83 -8.78
C PHE A 186 -4.05 5.58 -9.51
N SER A 187 -4.18 5.70 -10.85
CA SER A 187 -3.41 6.68 -11.61
C SER A 187 -3.68 8.11 -11.10
N PRO A 188 -2.79 9.09 -11.38
CA PRO A 188 -2.98 10.47 -10.91
C PRO A 188 -4.30 11.12 -11.35
N ASP A 189 -4.87 10.72 -12.48
CA ASP A 189 -6.16 11.15 -13.01
C ASP A 189 -7.34 10.25 -12.62
N GLU A 190 -7.06 9.21 -11.82
CA GLU A 190 -8.02 8.20 -11.37
C GLU A 190 -8.75 7.43 -12.48
N SER A 191 -8.27 7.50 -13.70
CA SER A 191 -8.84 6.76 -14.84
C SER A 191 -8.44 5.28 -14.86
N LEU A 192 -7.36 4.93 -14.15
CA LEU A 192 -6.83 3.58 -14.02
C LEU A 192 -6.73 3.16 -12.56
N LEU A 193 -7.02 1.89 -12.30
CA LEU A 193 -6.73 1.21 -11.04
C LEU A 193 -5.68 0.14 -11.29
N TYR A 194 -4.66 0.11 -10.46
CA TYR A 194 -3.66 -0.95 -10.43
C TYR A 194 -3.85 -1.78 -9.17
N VAL A 195 -3.75 -3.12 -9.30
CA VAL A 195 -3.88 -4.06 -8.18
C VAL A 195 -2.83 -5.14 -8.30
N ALA A 196 -2.06 -5.37 -7.25
CA ALA A 196 -1.12 -6.47 -7.15
C ALA A 196 -1.85 -7.79 -6.88
N ASP A 197 -1.37 -8.87 -7.48
CA ASP A 197 -1.76 -10.24 -7.13
C ASP A 197 -0.52 -11.00 -6.67
N THR A 198 -0.49 -11.35 -5.40
CA THR A 198 0.60 -12.06 -4.74
C THR A 198 0.33 -13.55 -4.59
N GLY A 199 -0.49 -14.10 -5.47
CA GLY A 199 -1.00 -15.47 -5.39
C GLY A 199 0.06 -16.59 -5.40
N VAL A 200 1.29 -16.31 -5.83
CA VAL A 200 2.42 -17.25 -5.72
C VAL A 200 2.72 -17.64 -4.27
N THR A 201 2.33 -16.84 -3.29
CA THR A 201 2.48 -17.14 -1.86
C THR A 201 1.58 -18.30 -1.41
N HIS A 202 0.50 -18.58 -2.12
CA HIS A 202 -0.51 -19.60 -1.80
C HIS A 202 -0.60 -20.71 -2.84
N LYS A 203 -0.24 -20.41 -4.08
CA LYS A 203 -0.36 -21.34 -5.20
C LYS A 203 0.96 -21.43 -5.93
N ARG A 204 1.52 -22.63 -6.02
CA ARG A 204 2.70 -22.87 -6.86
C ARG A 204 2.43 -22.35 -8.27
N ASP A 205 3.37 -21.60 -8.82
CA ASP A 205 3.24 -20.93 -10.13
C ASP A 205 2.06 -19.92 -10.20
N GLY A 206 1.62 -19.43 -9.05
CA GLY A 206 0.60 -18.39 -8.92
C GLY A 206 1.07 -17.02 -9.42
N PRO A 207 0.15 -16.04 -9.54
CA PRO A 207 0.48 -14.70 -9.96
C PRO A 207 1.43 -14.01 -8.97
N HIS A 208 2.37 -13.21 -9.51
CA HIS A 208 3.26 -12.31 -8.79
C HIS A 208 3.45 -11.02 -9.60
N HIS A 209 2.32 -10.40 -9.93
CA HIS A 209 2.26 -9.30 -10.88
C HIS A 209 1.28 -8.21 -10.43
N VAL A 210 1.37 -7.05 -11.07
CA VAL A 210 0.35 -5.99 -10.99
C VAL A 210 -0.55 -6.08 -12.20
N ARG A 211 -1.85 -5.98 -12.00
CA ARG A 211 -2.88 -5.86 -13.03
C ARG A 211 -3.36 -4.42 -13.15
N ARG A 212 -3.73 -4.01 -14.34
CA ARG A 212 -4.24 -2.67 -14.66
C ARG A 212 -5.66 -2.74 -15.17
N PHE A 213 -6.53 -1.93 -14.59
CA PHE A 213 -7.94 -1.83 -14.92
C PHE A 213 -8.30 -0.40 -15.33
N ARG A 214 -9.28 -0.26 -16.23
CA ARG A 214 -9.91 1.03 -16.52
C ARG A 214 -11.06 1.27 -15.57
N VAL A 215 -11.09 2.43 -14.93
CA VAL A 215 -12.20 2.84 -14.07
C VAL A 215 -13.30 3.41 -14.98
N ALA A 216 -14.52 2.99 -14.76
CA ALA A 216 -15.68 3.51 -15.50
C ALA A 216 -15.91 5.00 -15.18
N ALA A 217 -16.55 5.73 -16.09
CA ALA A 217 -16.77 7.16 -15.94
C ALA A 217 -17.60 7.54 -14.69
N ASP A 218 -18.45 6.64 -14.22
CA ASP A 218 -19.22 6.79 -12.97
C ASP A 218 -18.40 6.51 -11.70
N GLY A 219 -17.17 6.03 -11.84
CA GLY A 219 -16.29 5.68 -10.72
C GLY A 219 -16.76 4.48 -9.90
N CYS A 220 -17.66 3.64 -10.41
CA CYS A 220 -18.28 2.57 -9.62
C CYS A 220 -17.84 1.17 -10.01
N SER A 221 -17.21 0.99 -11.16
CA SER A 221 -16.78 -0.29 -11.68
C SER A 221 -15.45 -0.18 -12.45
N VAL A 222 -14.84 -1.32 -12.72
CA VAL A 222 -13.62 -1.41 -13.52
C VAL A 222 -13.79 -2.41 -14.66
N SER A 223 -12.94 -2.29 -15.68
CA SER A 223 -12.85 -3.22 -16.81
C SER A 223 -11.40 -3.43 -17.24
N GLY A 224 -11.14 -4.48 -18.01
CA GLY A 224 -9.79 -4.87 -18.41
C GLY A 224 -9.19 -5.83 -17.39
N GLY A 225 -8.04 -5.49 -16.81
CA GLY A 225 -7.32 -6.34 -15.86
C GLY A 225 -6.16 -7.07 -16.50
N GLU A 226 -5.59 -6.47 -17.56
CA GLU A 226 -4.35 -6.98 -18.17
C GLU A 226 -3.17 -6.91 -17.20
N VAL A 227 -2.24 -7.86 -17.33
CA VAL A 227 -0.98 -7.83 -16.58
C VAL A 227 -0.17 -6.62 -17.03
N PHE A 228 0.15 -5.76 -16.07
CA PHE A 228 0.91 -4.54 -16.30
C PHE A 228 2.41 -4.75 -16.07
N ALA A 229 2.79 -5.41 -14.99
CA ALA A 229 4.18 -5.68 -14.65
C ALA A 229 4.29 -6.98 -13.83
N VAL A 230 5.28 -7.80 -14.14
CA VAL A 230 5.60 -9.03 -13.39
C VAL A 230 6.78 -8.74 -12.47
N CYS A 231 6.70 -9.16 -11.21
CA CYS A 231 7.78 -8.98 -10.24
C CYS A 231 8.93 -9.94 -10.54
N PRO A 232 10.15 -9.45 -10.80
CA PRO A 232 11.29 -10.34 -11.07
C PRO A 232 11.90 -10.95 -9.80
N VAL A 233 11.66 -10.35 -8.63
CA VAL A 233 12.25 -10.80 -7.34
C VAL A 233 11.19 -10.75 -6.24
N GLY A 234 10.69 -11.89 -5.81
CA GLY A 234 9.62 -11.97 -4.83
C GLY A 234 8.24 -11.63 -5.40
N VAL A 235 7.52 -10.75 -4.77
CA VAL A 235 6.19 -10.28 -5.17
C VAL A 235 6.14 -8.75 -5.16
N TYR A 236 5.26 -8.17 -5.95
CA TYR A 236 4.83 -6.80 -5.76
C TYR A 236 3.68 -6.80 -4.74
N ASP A 237 3.94 -6.26 -3.55
CA ASP A 237 3.01 -6.20 -2.44
C ASP A 237 2.29 -4.84 -2.42
N GLY A 238 2.59 -3.94 -1.49
CA GLY A 238 2.06 -2.58 -1.50
C GLY A 238 2.86 -1.63 -2.39
N PHE A 239 2.21 -0.61 -2.94
CA PHE A 239 2.86 0.34 -3.85
C PHE A 239 2.13 1.68 -3.91
N ARG A 240 2.81 2.71 -4.46
CA ARG A 240 2.22 4.04 -4.73
C ARG A 240 2.64 4.55 -6.10
N ILE A 241 1.89 5.50 -6.63
CA ILE A 241 2.10 6.09 -7.95
C ILE A 241 2.53 7.54 -7.77
N ASP A 242 3.53 7.99 -8.55
CA ASP A 242 3.98 9.37 -8.53
C ASP A 242 3.20 10.27 -9.49
N VAL A 243 3.46 11.58 -9.43
CA VAL A 243 2.80 12.60 -10.26
C VAL A 243 2.98 12.38 -11.76
N HIS A 244 3.95 11.60 -12.19
CA HIS A 244 4.24 11.26 -13.58
C HIS A 244 3.61 9.93 -14.02
N GLY A 245 2.89 9.25 -13.11
CA GLY A 245 2.29 7.95 -13.36
C GLY A 245 3.26 6.78 -13.26
N ASN A 246 4.47 6.97 -12.69
CA ASN A 246 5.37 5.85 -12.41
C ASN A 246 4.91 5.13 -11.14
N LEU A 247 4.96 3.80 -11.17
CA LEU A 247 4.64 2.95 -10.04
C LEU A 247 5.91 2.65 -9.23
N TRP A 248 5.86 2.91 -7.93
CA TRP A 248 6.89 2.59 -6.96
C TRP A 248 6.42 1.37 -6.19
N LEU A 249 6.90 0.20 -6.66
CA LEU A 249 6.42 -1.13 -6.29
C LEU A 249 7.37 -1.76 -5.28
N SER A 250 6.85 -2.25 -4.17
CA SER A 250 7.61 -3.09 -3.24
C SER A 250 8.05 -4.40 -3.91
N ALA A 251 9.21 -4.91 -3.57
CA ALA A 251 9.74 -6.17 -4.10
C ALA A 251 10.69 -6.84 -3.09
N GLY A 252 11.12 -8.06 -3.41
CA GLY A 252 12.01 -8.83 -2.53
C GLY A 252 13.41 -8.24 -2.35
N ASP A 253 13.87 -7.38 -3.25
CA ASP A 253 15.19 -6.74 -3.24
C ASP A 253 15.14 -5.21 -3.05
N GLY A 254 13.94 -4.66 -2.77
CA GLY A 254 13.77 -3.23 -2.55
C GLY A 254 12.51 -2.66 -3.17
N VAL A 255 12.61 -1.47 -3.76
CA VAL A 255 11.50 -0.79 -4.44
C VAL A 255 11.82 -0.66 -5.92
N HIS A 256 10.94 -1.18 -6.77
CA HIS A 256 11.04 -1.09 -8.22
C HIS A 256 10.25 0.13 -8.73
N CYS A 257 10.84 0.92 -9.60
CA CYS A 257 10.16 2.01 -10.27
C CYS A 257 9.82 1.59 -11.69
N ASN A 258 8.53 1.39 -11.98
CA ASN A 258 8.05 1.10 -13.32
C ASN A 258 7.38 2.33 -13.93
N ALA A 259 7.70 2.62 -15.20
CA ALA A 259 7.02 3.66 -15.95
C ALA A 259 5.54 3.31 -16.21
N SER A 260 4.75 4.29 -16.61
CA SER A 260 3.33 4.10 -16.97
C SER A 260 3.08 3.13 -18.13
N ASP A 261 4.12 2.79 -18.90
CA ASP A 261 4.09 1.75 -19.95
C ASP A 261 4.42 0.35 -19.43
N GLY A 262 4.73 0.19 -18.13
CA GLY A 262 5.11 -1.06 -17.48
C GLY A 262 6.62 -1.36 -17.48
N SER A 263 7.44 -0.58 -18.21
CA SER A 263 8.89 -0.80 -18.26
C SER A 263 9.57 -0.48 -16.93
N LEU A 264 10.46 -1.37 -16.45
CA LEU A 264 11.27 -1.13 -15.25
C LEU A 264 12.31 -0.04 -15.55
N LEU A 265 12.26 1.05 -14.79
CA LEU A 265 13.19 2.17 -14.91
C LEU A 265 14.44 2.00 -14.04
N GLY A 266 14.26 1.50 -12.83
CA GLY A 266 15.33 1.30 -11.87
C GLY A 266 14.79 0.84 -10.52
N LYS A 267 15.71 0.70 -9.55
CA LYS A 267 15.39 0.19 -8.22
C LYS A 267 16.01 1.05 -7.13
N ILE A 268 15.36 1.06 -5.97
CA ILE A 268 15.96 1.46 -4.71
C ILE A 268 16.25 0.18 -3.94
N LEU A 269 17.52 -0.11 -3.71
CA LEU A 269 17.95 -1.34 -3.06
C LEU A 269 17.78 -1.24 -1.55
N ILE A 270 17.05 -2.19 -0.96
CA ILE A 270 16.81 -2.32 0.47
C ILE A 270 17.30 -3.69 0.92
N PRO A 271 18.02 -3.81 2.05
CA PRO A 271 18.57 -5.10 2.49
C PRO A 271 17.52 -6.06 3.09
N GLU A 272 16.26 -5.73 2.99
CA GLU A 272 15.10 -6.51 3.44
C GLU A 272 14.06 -6.59 2.32
N SER A 273 13.21 -7.61 2.32
CA SER A 273 12.01 -7.59 1.49
C SER A 273 11.14 -6.41 1.88
N VAL A 274 10.69 -5.67 0.88
CA VAL A 274 9.81 -4.51 1.07
C VAL A 274 8.37 -4.96 0.93
N ALA A 275 7.55 -4.60 1.91
CA ALA A 275 6.13 -4.89 1.91
C ALA A 275 5.30 -3.72 1.34
N ASN A 276 5.58 -2.48 1.72
CA ASN A 276 4.76 -1.35 1.27
C ASN A 276 5.56 -0.04 1.27
N VAL A 277 5.04 0.97 0.56
CA VAL A 277 5.65 2.30 0.45
C VAL A 277 4.60 3.40 0.54
N CYS A 278 5.04 4.60 0.96
CA CYS A 278 4.18 5.78 0.91
C CYS A 278 5.02 7.05 0.69
N PHE A 279 4.50 7.97 -0.10
CA PHE A 279 5.09 9.30 -0.22
C PHE A 279 4.70 10.19 0.94
N GLY A 280 5.66 10.97 1.46
CA GLY A 280 5.41 11.93 2.51
C GLY A 280 6.43 13.07 2.52
N GLY A 281 6.55 13.74 3.67
CA GLY A 281 7.32 14.96 3.84
C GLY A 281 6.61 16.20 3.31
N PRO A 282 7.14 17.42 3.58
CA PRO A 282 6.47 18.67 3.24
C PRO A 282 6.22 18.89 1.74
N LYS A 283 7.02 18.24 0.88
CA LYS A 283 6.91 18.30 -0.58
C LYS A 283 6.33 17.02 -1.20
N LEU A 284 5.95 16.05 -0.35
CA LEU A 284 5.49 14.71 -0.77
C LEU A 284 6.50 13.97 -1.68
N ASN A 285 7.79 14.24 -1.52
CA ASN A 285 8.87 13.68 -2.31
C ASN A 285 9.83 12.81 -1.48
N ARG A 286 9.49 12.51 -0.24
CA ARG A 286 10.15 11.52 0.60
C ARG A 286 9.38 10.22 0.52
N LEU A 287 9.98 9.17 -0.01
CA LEU A 287 9.39 7.85 -0.05
C LEU A 287 9.75 7.14 1.25
N PHE A 288 8.74 6.78 2.04
CA PHE A 288 8.86 5.89 3.19
C PHE A 288 8.66 4.45 2.72
N ILE A 289 9.43 3.53 3.28
CA ILE A 289 9.54 2.15 2.80
C ILE A 289 9.48 1.23 4.01
N CYS A 290 8.46 0.39 4.09
CA CYS A 290 8.34 -0.67 5.07
C CYS A 290 9.10 -1.92 4.56
N GLY A 291 10.28 -2.16 5.11
CA GLY A 291 10.97 -3.45 5.01
C GLY A 291 10.40 -4.43 6.05
N THR A 292 10.84 -5.67 6.02
CA THR A 292 10.32 -6.71 6.93
C THR A 292 10.36 -6.29 8.39
N THR A 293 11.53 -5.81 8.87
CA THR A 293 11.73 -5.44 10.28
C THR A 293 11.91 -3.96 10.52
N SER A 294 12.02 -3.16 9.46
CA SER A 294 12.51 -1.79 9.56
C SER A 294 11.70 -0.82 8.70
N LEU A 295 11.65 0.43 9.15
CA LEU A 295 11.19 1.55 8.35
C LEU A 295 12.39 2.29 7.76
N TYR A 296 12.37 2.49 6.45
CA TYR A 296 13.36 3.26 5.70
C TYR A 296 12.73 4.49 5.05
N SER A 297 13.56 5.41 4.60
CA SER A 297 13.12 6.50 3.74
C SER A 297 14.21 6.96 2.77
N VAL A 298 13.79 7.59 1.68
CA VAL A 298 14.68 8.21 0.70
C VAL A 298 14.00 9.39 0.04
N PHE A 299 14.75 10.47 -0.20
CA PHE A 299 14.26 11.59 -0.99
C PHE A 299 14.41 11.34 -2.48
N LEU A 300 13.38 11.70 -3.25
CA LEU A 300 13.32 11.53 -4.69
C LEU A 300 13.11 12.88 -5.40
N ASN A 301 13.44 12.92 -6.69
CA ASN A 301 13.14 14.05 -7.57
C ASN A 301 11.77 13.89 -8.26
N THR A 302 10.88 13.21 -7.60
CA THR A 302 9.45 13.08 -7.94
C THR A 302 8.64 13.14 -6.65
N ARG A 303 7.32 13.16 -6.74
CA ARG A 303 6.43 13.29 -5.59
C ARG A 303 5.09 12.58 -5.82
N ALA A 304 4.34 12.39 -4.74
CA ALA A 304 2.94 11.98 -4.88
C ALA A 304 2.14 12.98 -5.73
N PRO A 305 1.09 12.51 -6.44
CA PRO A 305 0.09 13.40 -7.02
C PRO A 305 -0.53 14.28 -5.93
N PRO A 306 -0.90 15.54 -6.25
CA PRO A 306 -1.72 16.31 -5.33
C PRO A 306 -3.05 15.57 -5.12
N ARG A 307 -3.48 15.50 -3.86
CA ARG A 307 -4.83 15.00 -3.57
C ARG A 307 -5.83 16.08 -3.94
N ALA A 308 -6.84 15.71 -4.71
CA ALA A 308 -7.90 16.62 -5.13
C ALA A 308 -8.77 17.06 -3.95
#